data_65d1645b008eb9290800bb1252d83ae6
#
_entry.id   65d1645b008eb9290800bb1252d83ae6
#
_cell.length_a   1.000
_cell.length_b   1.000
_cell.length_c   1.000
_cell.angle_alpha   90.00
_cell.angle_beta   90.00
_cell.angle_gamma   90.00
#
_symmetry.space_group_name_H-M   'P 1'
#
loop_
_entity.id
_entity.type
_entity.pdbx_description
1 polymer ?
#
loop_
_entity_poly.entity_id
_entity_poly.type
_entity_poly.pdbx_seq_one_letter_code
_entity_poly.pdbx_strand_id
1 'polypeptide(L)'
;MKRQQCCSCGRQDGMLHFSGRSETMEVKGLLRRIDNLSGWECEACGEVLLDPEDAERYSNLCDDIVHSFRRMIGTELKRIRRKLHLSQKETVELLSGGGHNAVSRYERGEVLPPKSLVILMRLLERHPHLLVDAKILSEGTDLRNSKNTVHREHETLTTP
;
A
#
# COMPACT_ATOMS: atom_id res chain seq x y z
N MET A 1 -5.63 -7.69 44.00
CA MET A 1 -5.56 -7.54 42.52
C MET A 1 -6.59 -8.50 41.93
N LYS A 2 -7.47 -8.04 41.08
CA LYS A 2 -8.37 -8.92 40.33
C LYS A 2 -7.53 -9.68 39.30
N ARG A 3 -7.65 -10.99 39.24
CA ARG A 3 -7.06 -11.85 38.23
C ARG A 3 -8.19 -12.47 37.42
N GLN A 4 -7.97 -12.73 36.15
CA GLN A 4 -8.97 -13.35 35.28
C GLN A 4 -8.34 -14.42 34.38
N GLN A 5 -9.16 -15.31 33.88
CA GLN A 5 -8.73 -16.32 32.91
C GLN A 5 -8.31 -15.70 31.60
N CYS A 6 -7.20 -16.17 31.04
CA CYS A 6 -6.75 -15.75 29.69
C CYS A 6 -7.66 -16.34 28.60
N CYS A 7 -8.17 -15.50 27.74
CA CYS A 7 -9.03 -15.92 26.63
C CYS A 7 -8.25 -16.65 25.50
N SER A 8 -6.93 -16.45 25.42
CA SER A 8 -6.09 -17.06 24.38
C SER A 8 -5.59 -18.46 24.80
N CYS A 9 -4.92 -18.57 25.93
CA CYS A 9 -4.32 -19.88 26.37
C CYS A 9 -5.13 -20.62 27.43
N GLY A 10 -6.22 -20.05 27.93
CA GLY A 10 -7.11 -20.66 28.92
C GLY A 10 -6.56 -20.71 30.35
N ARG A 11 -5.36 -20.17 30.63
CA ARG A 11 -4.76 -20.20 31.97
C ARG A 11 -5.65 -19.47 32.97
N GLN A 12 -6.03 -20.18 34.04
CA GLN A 12 -6.76 -19.62 35.16
C GLN A 12 -5.89 -18.58 35.87
N ASP A 13 -6.48 -17.42 36.20
CA ASP A 13 -5.81 -16.32 36.91
C ASP A 13 -4.51 -15.83 36.22
N GLY A 14 -4.36 -16.10 34.89
CA GLY A 14 -3.16 -15.79 34.12
C GLY A 14 -3.04 -14.33 33.71
N MET A 15 -4.13 -13.58 33.72
CA MET A 15 -4.15 -12.17 33.30
C MET A 15 -3.85 -11.25 34.49
N LEU A 16 -2.83 -10.40 34.33
CA LEU A 16 -2.49 -9.33 35.28
C LEU A 16 -2.86 -7.97 34.67
N HIS A 17 -3.48 -7.13 35.50
CA HIS A 17 -3.81 -5.76 35.07
C HIS A 17 -2.57 -4.87 35.09
N PHE A 18 -2.38 -4.11 34.04
CA PHE A 18 -1.38 -3.05 33.93
C PHE A 18 -2.05 -1.70 33.69
N SER A 19 -1.33 -0.61 34.00
CA SER A 19 -1.74 0.77 33.71
C SER A 19 -0.53 1.64 33.41
N GLY A 20 -0.74 2.73 32.66
CA GLY A 20 0.31 3.69 32.34
C GLY A 20 1.35 3.17 31.33
N ARG A 21 1.05 2.11 30.58
CA ARG A 21 1.95 1.56 29.55
C ARG A 21 2.00 2.49 28.33
N SER A 22 3.19 2.63 27.76
CA SER A 22 3.38 3.31 26.48
C SER A 22 3.73 2.29 25.42
N GLU A 23 3.10 2.40 24.25
CA GLU A 23 3.38 1.56 23.09
C GLU A 23 3.81 2.43 21.90
N THR A 24 4.72 1.90 21.09
CA THR A 24 5.14 2.55 19.84
C THR A 24 4.80 1.64 18.68
N MET A 25 4.02 2.19 17.76
CA MET A 25 3.65 1.49 16.52
C MET A 25 4.47 2.00 15.36
N GLU A 26 4.92 1.10 14.53
CA GLU A 26 5.60 1.41 13.27
C GLU A 26 4.83 0.79 12.11
N VAL A 27 4.39 1.64 11.18
CA VAL A 27 3.77 1.18 9.94
C VAL A 27 4.52 1.82 8.77
N LYS A 28 5.29 1.01 8.06
CA LYS A 28 6.03 1.44 6.85
C LYS A 28 6.89 2.69 7.05
N GLY A 29 7.58 2.76 8.18
CA GLY A 29 8.46 3.87 8.55
C GLY A 29 7.77 5.05 9.22
N LEU A 30 6.46 5.01 9.40
CA LEU A 30 5.73 5.98 10.22
C LEU A 30 5.66 5.47 11.66
N LEU A 31 6.24 6.22 12.59
CA LEU A 31 6.20 5.94 14.01
C LEU A 31 5.10 6.77 14.67
N ARG A 32 4.35 6.13 15.55
CA ARG A 32 3.39 6.78 16.45
C ARG A 32 3.49 6.16 17.83
N ARG A 33 3.44 6.99 18.84
CA ARG A 33 3.44 6.58 20.23
C ARG A 33 2.07 6.86 20.85
N ILE A 34 1.62 5.92 21.67
CA ILE A 34 0.45 6.09 22.51
C ILE A 34 0.87 5.81 23.97
N ASP A 35 0.51 6.73 24.83
CA ASP A 35 0.86 6.67 26.27
C ASP A 35 -0.39 6.38 27.12
N ASN A 36 -0.14 5.98 28.36
CA ASN A 36 -1.17 5.73 29.37
C ASN A 36 -2.20 4.68 28.97
N LEU A 37 -1.75 3.57 28.36
CA LEU A 37 -2.60 2.41 28.10
C LEU A 37 -2.79 1.60 29.37
N SER A 38 -4.01 1.11 29.56
CA SER A 38 -4.39 0.21 30.62
C SER A 38 -5.01 -1.06 30.03
N GLY A 39 -4.89 -2.17 30.74
CA GLY A 39 -5.40 -3.44 30.24
C GLY A 39 -4.87 -4.63 31.05
N TRP A 40 -4.92 -5.77 30.41
CA TRP A 40 -4.55 -7.05 31.01
C TRP A 40 -3.52 -7.75 30.12
N GLU A 41 -2.52 -8.35 30.74
CA GLU A 41 -1.49 -9.14 30.06
C GLU A 41 -1.37 -10.51 30.69
N CYS A 42 -1.30 -11.56 29.87
CA CYS A 42 -1.16 -12.93 30.35
C CYS A 42 0.30 -13.26 30.60
N GLU A 43 0.61 -13.65 31.85
CA GLU A 43 1.96 -14.08 32.26
C GLU A 43 2.44 -15.35 31.53
N ALA A 44 1.49 -16.16 30.98
CA ALA A 44 1.83 -17.43 30.38
C ALA A 44 2.09 -17.35 28.87
N CYS A 45 1.31 -16.56 28.14
CA CYS A 45 1.39 -16.50 26.67
C CYS A 45 1.63 -15.08 26.10
N GLY A 46 1.68 -14.05 26.97
CA GLY A 46 1.91 -12.68 26.56
C GLY A 46 0.71 -12.00 25.88
N GLU A 47 -0.47 -12.64 25.86
CA GLU A 47 -1.67 -12.03 25.28
C GLU A 47 -2.01 -10.74 26.02
N VAL A 48 -2.28 -9.68 25.25
CA VAL A 48 -2.64 -8.36 25.78
C VAL A 48 -4.08 -8.03 25.40
N LEU A 49 -4.88 -7.68 26.38
CA LEU A 49 -6.24 -7.21 26.23
C LEU A 49 -6.31 -5.79 26.83
N LEU A 50 -6.47 -4.80 25.98
CA LEU A 50 -6.64 -3.41 26.44
C LEU A 50 -8.02 -3.20 27.07
N ASP A 51 -8.11 -2.28 28.01
CA ASP A 51 -9.39 -1.82 28.52
C ASP A 51 -10.18 -1.13 27.38
N PRO A 52 -11.52 -1.15 27.40
CA PRO A 52 -12.33 -0.75 26.24
C PRO A 52 -12.00 0.64 25.69
N GLU A 53 -11.79 1.64 26.56
CA GLU A 53 -11.46 3.01 26.15
C GLU A 53 -10.07 3.08 25.50
N ASP A 54 -9.10 2.33 26.02
CA ASP A 54 -7.74 2.30 25.48
C ASP A 54 -7.65 1.46 24.21
N ALA A 55 -8.48 0.42 24.08
CA ALA A 55 -8.64 -0.33 22.84
C ALA A 55 -9.16 0.55 21.70
N GLU A 56 -10.15 1.40 21.98
CA GLU A 56 -10.65 2.38 21.01
C GLU A 56 -9.57 3.40 20.64
N ARG A 57 -8.87 3.98 21.62
CA ARG A 57 -7.75 4.91 21.37
C ARG A 57 -6.67 4.27 20.52
N TYR A 58 -6.31 3.03 20.81
CA TYR A 58 -5.31 2.27 20.07
C TYR A 58 -5.74 2.00 18.63
N SER A 59 -7.01 1.58 18.42
CA SER A 59 -7.60 1.36 17.11
C SER A 59 -7.60 2.64 16.26
N ASN A 60 -8.06 3.75 16.84
CA ASN A 60 -8.07 5.05 16.17
C ASN A 60 -6.68 5.50 15.74
N LEU A 61 -5.66 5.26 16.56
CA LEU A 61 -4.28 5.57 16.20
C LEU A 61 -3.77 4.69 15.05
N CYS A 62 -4.13 3.41 15.03
CA CYS A 62 -3.82 2.51 13.90
C CYS A 62 -4.43 3.02 12.59
N ASP A 63 -5.69 3.41 12.63
CA ASP A 63 -6.38 3.96 11.46
C ASP A 63 -5.74 5.27 10.98
N ASP A 64 -5.39 6.16 11.89
CA ASP A 64 -4.70 7.42 11.57
C ASP A 64 -3.34 7.20 10.91
N ILE A 65 -2.56 6.20 11.34
CA ILE A 65 -1.28 5.84 10.70
C ILE A 65 -1.53 5.38 9.27
N VAL A 66 -2.49 4.48 9.06
CA VAL A 66 -2.83 3.95 7.73
C VAL A 66 -3.30 5.07 6.80
N HIS A 67 -4.17 5.96 7.29
CA HIS A 67 -4.63 7.12 6.53
C HIS A 67 -3.51 8.10 6.20
N SER A 68 -2.62 8.36 7.16
CA SER A 68 -1.45 9.22 6.96
C SER A 68 -0.51 8.66 5.90
N PHE A 69 -0.26 7.35 5.93
CA PHE A 69 0.55 6.66 4.93
C PHE A 69 -0.09 6.74 3.53
N ARG A 70 -1.40 6.49 3.40
CA ARG A 70 -2.12 6.60 2.12
C ARG A 70 -2.02 8.01 1.54
N ARG A 71 -2.24 9.03 2.36
CA ARG A 71 -2.13 10.45 1.94
C ARG A 71 -0.72 10.82 1.52
N MET A 72 0.30 10.34 2.22
CA MET A 72 1.71 10.56 1.87
C MET A 72 2.03 10.00 0.49
N ILE A 73 1.68 8.74 0.23
CA ILE A 73 1.89 8.11 -1.09
C ILE A 73 1.06 8.80 -2.18
N GLY A 74 -0.20 9.14 -1.91
CA GLY A 74 -1.06 9.84 -2.87
C GLY A 74 -0.51 11.23 -3.26
N THR A 75 -0.01 11.97 -2.27
CA THR A 75 0.64 13.27 -2.50
C THR A 75 1.91 13.14 -3.34
N GLU A 76 2.73 12.13 -3.06
CA GLU A 76 3.94 11.82 -3.85
C GLU A 76 3.58 11.49 -5.30
N LEU A 77 2.61 10.60 -5.53
CA LEU A 77 2.17 10.26 -6.89
C LEU A 77 1.66 11.47 -7.65
N LYS A 78 0.84 12.31 -7.02
CA LYS A 78 0.34 13.55 -7.61
C LYS A 78 1.47 14.50 -8.01
N ARG A 79 2.49 14.63 -7.16
CA ARG A 79 3.68 15.44 -7.43
C ARG A 79 4.46 14.91 -8.64
N ILE A 80 4.74 13.59 -8.65
CA ILE A 80 5.48 12.94 -9.75
C ILE A 80 4.70 13.06 -11.07
N ARG A 81 3.41 12.74 -11.06
CA ARG A 81 2.54 12.86 -12.23
C ARG A 81 2.59 14.27 -12.85
N ARG A 82 2.47 15.30 -12.00
CA ARG A 82 2.55 16.70 -12.47
C ARG A 82 3.92 17.04 -13.04
N LYS A 83 4.99 16.56 -12.45
CA LYS A 83 6.36 16.74 -12.95
C LYS A 83 6.57 16.07 -14.30
N LEU A 84 5.89 14.94 -14.55
CA LEU A 84 5.89 14.23 -15.83
C LEU A 84 4.89 14.82 -16.85
N HIS A 85 4.20 15.91 -16.51
CA HIS A 85 3.16 16.55 -17.33
C HIS A 85 2.02 15.63 -17.77
N LEU A 86 1.69 14.61 -16.93
CA LEU A 86 0.60 13.69 -17.21
C LEU A 86 -0.70 14.15 -16.54
N SER A 87 -1.82 14.04 -17.25
CA SER A 87 -3.15 14.09 -16.65
C SER A 87 -3.46 12.82 -15.86
N GLN A 88 -4.49 12.83 -15.01
CA GLN A 88 -4.93 11.62 -14.31
C GLN A 88 -5.37 10.53 -15.30
N LYS A 89 -6.05 10.92 -16.37
CA LYS A 89 -6.52 10.01 -17.43
C LYS A 89 -5.35 9.32 -18.11
N GLU A 90 -4.37 10.08 -18.60
CA GLU A 90 -3.16 9.53 -19.21
C GLU A 90 -2.39 8.60 -18.27
N THR A 91 -2.33 8.92 -16.98
CA THR A 91 -1.68 8.04 -16.00
C THR A 91 -2.42 6.72 -15.83
N VAL A 92 -3.76 6.72 -15.89
CA VAL A 92 -4.55 5.48 -15.89
C VAL A 92 -4.25 4.66 -17.12
N GLU A 93 -4.31 5.27 -18.29
CA GLU A 93 -4.15 4.59 -19.59
C GLU A 93 -2.74 4.02 -19.77
N LEU A 94 -1.70 4.80 -19.41
CA LEU A 94 -0.31 4.41 -19.63
C LEU A 94 0.26 3.51 -18.55
N LEU A 95 -0.08 3.74 -17.28
CA LEU A 95 0.72 3.21 -16.18
C LEU A 95 -0.06 2.34 -15.20
N SER A 96 -1.35 2.61 -14.97
CA SER A 96 -2.06 1.93 -13.89
C SER A 96 -2.97 0.80 -14.35
N GLY A 97 -3.49 0.86 -15.57
CA GLY A 97 -4.42 -0.14 -16.12
C GLY A 97 -5.70 -0.33 -15.31
N GLY A 98 -5.98 0.57 -14.38
CA GLY A 98 -7.13 0.49 -13.47
C GLY A 98 -8.37 1.20 -14.03
N GLY A 99 -9.44 1.21 -13.24
CA GLY A 99 -10.66 1.95 -13.59
C GLY A 99 -10.43 3.46 -13.71
N HIS A 100 -11.30 4.14 -14.46
CA HIS A 100 -11.20 5.56 -14.83
C HIS A 100 -10.84 6.52 -13.68
N ASN A 101 -11.32 6.25 -12.46
CA ASN A 101 -11.09 7.08 -11.28
C ASN A 101 -9.94 6.57 -10.36
N ALA A 102 -9.18 5.55 -10.78
CA ALA A 102 -8.20 4.90 -9.92
C ALA A 102 -7.13 5.89 -9.41
N VAL A 103 -6.50 6.62 -10.32
CA VAL A 103 -5.43 7.58 -9.99
C VAL A 103 -5.95 8.71 -9.09
N SER A 104 -7.16 9.22 -9.37
CA SER A 104 -7.81 10.23 -8.53
C SER A 104 -7.99 9.76 -7.08
N ARG A 105 -8.45 8.51 -6.89
CA ARG A 105 -8.61 7.90 -5.56
C ARG A 105 -7.29 7.67 -4.85
N TYR A 106 -6.24 7.27 -5.59
CA TYR A 106 -4.87 7.16 -5.05
C TYR A 106 -4.35 8.51 -4.56
N GLU A 107 -4.50 9.57 -5.37
CA GLU A 107 -4.02 10.92 -5.04
C GLU A 107 -4.75 11.55 -3.85
N ARG A 108 -6.01 11.17 -3.59
CA ARG A 108 -6.76 11.58 -2.40
C ARG A 108 -6.48 10.72 -1.17
N GLY A 109 -5.70 9.63 -1.32
CA GLY A 109 -5.41 8.71 -0.22
C GLY A 109 -6.59 7.83 0.19
N GLU A 110 -7.63 7.71 -0.65
CA GLU A 110 -8.78 6.83 -0.38
C GLU A 110 -8.39 5.36 -0.50
N VAL A 111 -7.54 5.05 -1.45
CA VAL A 111 -7.05 3.70 -1.73
C VAL A 111 -5.54 3.74 -1.89
N LEU A 112 -4.86 2.72 -1.39
CA LEU A 112 -3.43 2.57 -1.60
C LEU A 112 -3.16 2.09 -3.03
N PRO A 113 -2.30 2.79 -3.80
CA PRO A 113 -1.92 2.34 -5.14
C PRO A 113 -1.12 1.03 -5.09
N PRO A 114 -1.17 0.22 -6.16
CA PRO A 114 -0.30 -0.95 -6.29
C PRO A 114 1.17 -0.57 -6.15
N LYS A 115 1.95 -1.41 -5.47
CA LYS A 115 3.40 -1.19 -5.27
C LYS A 115 4.15 -1.02 -6.59
N SER A 116 3.76 -1.77 -7.63
CA SER A 116 4.31 -1.66 -8.98
C SER A 116 4.14 -0.27 -9.58
N LEU A 117 2.94 0.34 -9.43
CA LEU A 117 2.68 1.69 -9.91
C LEU A 117 3.56 2.72 -9.18
N VAL A 118 3.69 2.61 -7.86
CA VAL A 118 4.54 3.52 -7.08
C VAL A 118 6.00 3.42 -7.53
N ILE A 119 6.51 2.20 -7.73
CA ILE A 119 7.88 1.97 -8.20
C ILE A 119 8.06 2.56 -9.61
N LEU A 120 7.12 2.29 -10.52
CA LEU A 120 7.17 2.79 -11.90
C LEU A 120 7.19 4.32 -11.93
N MET A 121 6.32 4.98 -11.19
CA MET A 121 6.28 6.43 -11.10
C MET A 121 7.59 7.02 -10.58
N ARG A 122 8.20 6.40 -9.56
CA ARG A 122 9.51 6.81 -9.03
C ARG A 122 10.66 6.59 -10.04
N LEU A 123 10.59 5.51 -10.82
CA LEU A 123 11.55 5.27 -11.91
C LEU A 123 11.43 6.34 -13.01
N LEU A 124 10.21 6.65 -13.44
CA LEU A 124 9.96 7.69 -14.44
C LEU A 124 10.35 9.09 -13.93
N GLU A 125 10.22 9.36 -12.63
CA GLU A 125 10.71 10.61 -12.06
C GLU A 125 12.23 10.76 -12.17
N ARG A 126 12.98 9.65 -11.96
CA ARG A 126 14.45 9.61 -12.08
C ARG A 126 14.92 9.58 -13.54
N HIS A 127 14.14 8.95 -14.39
CA HIS A 127 14.46 8.70 -15.82
C HIS A 127 13.30 9.14 -16.72
N PRO A 128 13.03 10.46 -16.85
CA PRO A 128 11.86 10.96 -17.59
C PRO A 128 11.83 10.55 -19.07
N HIS A 129 13.01 10.29 -19.68
CA HIS A 129 13.11 9.82 -21.06
C HIS A 129 12.40 8.47 -21.29
N LEU A 130 12.33 7.61 -20.29
CA LEU A 130 11.61 6.32 -20.37
C LEU A 130 10.09 6.48 -20.51
N LEU A 131 9.55 7.68 -20.32
CA LEU A 131 8.14 7.93 -20.56
C LEU A 131 7.77 7.79 -22.05
N VAL A 132 8.69 8.12 -22.95
CA VAL A 132 8.51 7.92 -24.39
C VAL A 132 8.41 6.41 -24.70
N ASP A 133 9.33 5.63 -24.14
CA ASP A 133 9.33 4.17 -24.32
C ASP A 133 8.05 3.54 -23.73
N ALA A 134 7.61 4.01 -22.55
CA ALA A 134 6.38 3.54 -21.92
C ALA A 134 5.15 3.83 -22.82
N LYS A 135 5.10 4.98 -23.50
CA LYS A 135 4.02 5.31 -24.46
C LYS A 135 4.04 4.35 -25.65
N ILE A 136 5.19 4.16 -26.27
CA ILE A 136 5.35 3.25 -27.42
C ILE A 136 4.93 1.81 -27.04
N LEU A 137 5.38 1.33 -25.88
CA LEU A 137 5.04 0.00 -25.40
C LEU A 137 3.54 -0.15 -25.09
N SER A 138 2.89 0.89 -24.55
CA SER A 138 1.46 0.86 -24.28
C SER A 138 0.61 0.81 -25.55
N GLU A 139 1.01 1.51 -26.60
CA GLU A 139 0.35 1.50 -27.91
C GLU A 139 0.57 0.19 -28.67
N GLY A 140 1.73 -0.45 -28.50
CA GLY A 140 2.09 -1.74 -29.11
C GLY A 140 1.51 -2.97 -28.41
N THR A 141 0.93 -2.84 -27.22
CA THR A 141 0.42 -3.96 -26.42
C THR A 141 -1.02 -4.39 -26.80
N ASP A 142 -1.51 -4.03 -27.95
CA ASP A 142 -2.68 -4.71 -28.49
C ASP A 142 -2.24 -6.10 -28.98
N LEU A 143 -2.22 -7.07 -28.04
CA LEU A 143 -1.85 -8.48 -28.24
C LEU A 143 -2.66 -9.18 -29.36
N ARG A 144 -3.65 -8.50 -29.93
CA ARG A 144 -4.39 -8.95 -31.11
C ARG A 144 -3.62 -8.75 -32.40
N ASN A 145 -2.61 -7.86 -32.45
CA ASN A 145 -1.83 -7.60 -33.65
C ASN A 145 -0.50 -8.37 -33.76
N SER A 146 -0.04 -9.03 -32.70
CA SER A 146 1.24 -9.77 -32.72
C SER A 146 1.15 -11.12 -33.50
N LYS A 147 -0.05 -11.58 -33.88
CA LYS A 147 -0.21 -12.80 -34.67
C LYS A 147 0.09 -12.64 -36.17
N ASN A 148 0.19 -11.42 -36.68
CA ASN A 148 0.42 -11.17 -38.11
C ASN A 148 1.90 -10.89 -38.48
N THR A 149 2.79 -10.71 -37.52
CA THR A 149 4.20 -10.38 -37.83
C THR A 149 5.09 -11.64 -37.92
N VAL A 150 4.69 -12.75 -37.32
CA VAL A 150 5.50 -13.99 -37.30
C VAL A 150 5.38 -14.82 -38.58
N HIS A 151 4.37 -14.58 -39.43
CA HIS A 151 4.16 -15.37 -40.66
C HIS A 151 4.83 -14.77 -41.92
N ARG A 152 5.54 -13.63 -41.83
CA ARG A 152 6.15 -13.00 -43.00
C ARG A 152 7.64 -13.25 -43.20
N GLU A 153 8.32 -13.89 -42.26
CA GLU A 153 9.77 -14.14 -42.35
C GLU A 153 10.16 -15.56 -42.77
N HIS A 154 9.18 -16.45 -43.03
CA HIS A 154 9.48 -17.84 -43.42
C HIS A 154 9.25 -18.19 -44.90
N GLU A 155 8.94 -17.23 -45.77
CA GLU A 155 8.59 -17.53 -47.18
C GLU A 155 9.64 -17.13 -48.23
N THR A 156 10.86 -16.72 -47.85
CA THR A 156 11.90 -16.31 -48.84
C THR A 156 13.19 -17.15 -48.78
N LEU A 157 13.15 -18.43 -48.43
CA LEU A 157 14.34 -19.28 -48.55
C LEU A 157 13.99 -20.68 -49.08
N THR A 158 13.39 -20.78 -50.27
CA THR A 158 13.46 -22.04 -51.04
C THR A 158 13.20 -21.70 -52.49
N THR A 159 14.23 -21.59 -53.29
CA THR A 159 14.30 -22.12 -54.70
C THR A 159 15.70 -21.89 -55.26
N PRO A 160 16.06 -22.72 -56.23
CA PRO A 160 17.13 -23.69 -56.25
C PRO A 160 18.42 -23.10 -56.77
#